data_5891102e57cd6284ff6dd9d81f111080
#
_entry.id   5891102e57cd6284ff6dd9d81f111080
#
_cell.length_a   1.000
_cell.length_b   1.000
_cell.length_c   1.000
_cell.angle_alpha   90.00
_cell.angle_beta   90.00
_cell.angle_gamma   90.00
#
_symmetry.space_group_name_H-M   'P 1'
#
loop_
_entity.id
_entity.type
_entity.pdbx_description
1 polymer ?
#
loop_
_entity_poly.entity_id
_entity_poly.type
_entity_poly.pdbx_seq_one_letter_code
_entity_poly.pdbx_strand_id
1 'polypeptide(L)' 'MLGKKLSKSKKDYIKYHNDGSIWAKGTMVDGRPEGYWEWFRKDGSRMRSGYFEKGKQVGEWTTYNKKGKVYKVTCMK' A
#
# COMPACT_ATOMS: atom_id res chain seq x y z
N MET A 1 -22.32 -24.74 -6.07
CA MET A 1 -21.92 -24.19 -5.91
C MET A 1 -21.49 -23.68 -5.79
N LEU A 2 -21.32 -23.65 -5.56
CA LEU A 2 -20.87 -23.03 -5.41
C LEU A 2 -20.19 -22.39 -5.28
N GLY A 3 -19.87 -22.25 -5.18
CA GLY A 3 -19.16 -21.64 -5.03
C GLY A 3 -18.64 -21.07 -4.95
N LYS A 4 -18.48 -20.60 -4.76
CA LYS A 4 -17.93 -19.94 -4.60
C LYS A 4 -17.31 -19.40 -4.19
N LYS A 5 -17.14 -19.20 -3.99
CA LYS A 5 -16.55 -18.63 -3.60
C LYS A 5 -15.87 -18.29 -3.18
N LEU A 6 -15.73 -18.69 -2.90
CA LEU A 6 -14.93 -18.39 -2.48
C LEU A 6 -14.29 -17.40 -2.47
N SER A 7 -14.67 -17.07 -2.19
CA SER A 7 -14.05 -15.92 -2.76
C SER A 7 -13.52 -14.96 -1.69
N LYS A 8 -12.37 -14.35 -2.02
CA LYS A 8 -11.69 -13.46 -1.10
C LYS A 8 -12.40 -12.11 -1.07
N SER A 9 -12.53 -11.53 0.11
CA SER A 9 -13.09 -10.20 0.29
C SER A 9 -12.01 -9.17 -0.02
N LYS A 10 -12.12 -8.49 -1.16
CA LYS A 10 -11.15 -7.51 -1.62
C LYS A 10 -11.72 -6.12 -1.46
N LYS A 11 -11.02 -5.27 -0.71
CA LYS A 11 -11.50 -3.93 -0.41
C LYS A 11 -10.40 -2.90 -0.57
N ASP A 12 -10.77 -1.75 -1.15
CA ASP A 12 -9.88 -0.60 -1.15
C ASP A 12 -9.75 -0.08 0.27
N TYR A 13 -8.54 0.31 0.63
CA TYR A 13 -8.25 0.78 1.96
C TYR A 13 -7.55 2.12 1.89
N ILE A 14 -8.06 3.10 2.62
CA ILE A 14 -7.44 4.42 2.70
C ILE A 14 -7.37 4.83 4.16
N LYS A 15 -6.18 5.25 4.59
CA LYS A 15 -5.99 5.73 5.94
C LYS A 15 -5.52 7.19 5.88
N TYR A 16 -5.97 7.99 6.83
CA TYR A 16 -5.73 9.43 6.82
C TYR A 16 -4.84 9.87 7.96
N HIS A 17 -4.10 10.95 7.71
CA HIS A 17 -3.44 11.69 8.78
C HIS A 17 -4.50 12.43 9.61
N ASN A 18 -4.09 12.94 10.76
CA ASN A 18 -5.01 13.67 11.64
C ASN A 18 -5.63 14.89 10.97
N ASP A 19 -4.94 15.48 9.98
CA ASP A 19 -5.45 16.66 9.29
C ASP A 19 -6.37 16.33 8.11
N GLY A 20 -6.67 15.04 7.90
CA GLY A 20 -7.57 14.61 6.83
C GLY A 20 -6.89 14.29 5.51
N SER A 21 -5.60 14.56 5.37
CA SER A 21 -4.88 14.18 4.15
C SER A 21 -4.62 12.68 4.15
N ILE A 22 -4.47 12.09 2.97
CA ILE A 22 -4.24 10.66 2.84
C ILE A 22 -2.86 10.29 3.35
N TRP A 23 -2.81 9.29 4.23
CA TRP A 23 -1.56 8.74 4.72
C TRP A 23 -1.16 7.46 4.00
N ALA A 24 -2.11 6.56 3.80
CA ALA A 24 -1.83 5.27 3.17
C ALA A 24 -3.01 4.87 2.29
N LYS A 25 -2.70 4.16 1.21
CA LYS A 25 -3.72 3.75 0.27
C LYS A 25 -3.29 2.46 -0.40
N GLY A 26 -4.20 1.50 -0.47
CA GLY A 26 -3.92 0.20 -1.07
C GLY A 26 -5.14 -0.69 -1.05
N THR A 27 -4.90 -2.00 -1.12
CA THR A 27 -5.96 -2.98 -1.13
C THR A 27 -5.78 -3.95 0.03
N MET A 28 -6.88 -4.30 0.67
CA MET A 28 -6.90 -5.32 1.71
C MET A 28 -7.65 -6.54 1.19
N VAL A 29 -7.12 -7.71 1.48
CA VAL A 29 -7.77 -8.98 1.14
C VAL A 29 -7.79 -9.82 2.40
N ASP A 30 -8.99 -10.18 2.85
CA ASP A 30 -9.17 -10.99 4.06
C ASP A 30 -8.43 -10.42 5.27
N GLY A 31 -8.48 -9.08 5.42
CA GLY A 31 -7.88 -8.42 6.57
C GLY A 31 -6.37 -8.21 6.48
N ARG A 32 -5.77 -8.50 5.34
CA ARG A 32 -4.33 -8.34 5.14
C ARG A 32 -4.05 -7.46 3.93
N PRO A 33 -2.99 -6.64 3.97
CA PRO A 33 -2.64 -5.86 2.79
C PRO A 33 -2.19 -6.77 1.65
N GLU A 34 -2.57 -6.39 0.44
CA GLU A 34 -2.29 -7.17 -0.75
C GLU A 34 -2.07 -6.23 -1.93
N GLY A 35 -1.10 -6.54 -2.79
CA GLY A 35 -0.85 -5.76 -3.98
C GLY A 35 -0.11 -4.46 -3.69
N TYR A 36 -0.36 -3.48 -4.55
CA TYR A 36 0.38 -2.22 -4.51
C TYR A 36 -0.16 -1.28 -3.42
N TRP A 37 0.77 -0.70 -2.66
CA TRP A 37 0.45 0.22 -1.59
C TRP A 37 1.30 1.47 -1.71
N GLU A 38 0.72 2.62 -1.31
CA GLU A 38 1.41 3.90 -1.29
C GLU A 38 1.19 4.59 0.04
N TRP A 39 2.22 5.28 0.51
CA TRP A 39 2.16 6.12 1.70
C TRP A 39 2.52 7.55 1.32
N PHE A 40 1.85 8.51 1.95
CA PHE A 40 1.98 9.92 1.62
C PHE A 40 2.32 10.75 2.85
N ARG A 41 3.03 11.85 2.61
CA ARG A 41 3.25 12.85 3.65
C ARG A 41 2.03 13.74 3.72
N LYS A 42 1.96 14.57 4.79
CA LYS A 42 0.83 15.47 4.98
C LYS A 42 0.68 16.48 3.85
N ASP A 43 1.78 16.82 3.19
CA ASP A 43 1.72 17.77 2.06
C ASP A 43 1.26 17.11 0.76
N GLY A 44 0.93 15.82 0.81
CA GLY A 44 0.46 15.09 -0.36
C GLY A 44 1.55 14.44 -1.19
N SER A 45 2.81 14.70 -0.90
CA SER A 45 3.88 14.07 -1.65
C SER A 45 4.01 12.60 -1.24
N ARG A 46 4.35 11.75 -2.20
CA ARG A 46 4.50 10.32 -1.94
C ARG A 46 5.77 10.08 -1.12
N MET A 47 5.60 9.32 -0.05
CA MET A 47 6.72 9.00 0.84
C MET A 47 7.32 7.65 0.50
N ARG A 48 6.47 6.67 0.22
CA ARG A 48 6.91 5.30 -0.01
C ARG A 48 5.89 4.56 -0.85
N SER A 49 6.34 3.57 -1.59
CA SER A 49 5.45 2.63 -2.27
C SER A 49 6.06 1.25 -2.25
N GLY A 50 5.21 0.24 -2.36
CA GLY A 50 5.67 -1.13 -2.35
C GLY A 50 4.55 -2.10 -2.58
N TYR A 51 4.86 -3.37 -2.43
CA TYR A 51 3.92 -4.45 -2.70
C TYR A 51 3.84 -5.39 -1.51
N PHE A 52 2.63 -5.91 -1.30
CA PHE A 52 2.39 -6.93 -0.29
C PHE A 52 1.84 -8.18 -0.95
N GLU A 53 2.17 -9.30 -0.36
CA GLU A 53 1.57 -10.58 -0.72
C GLU A 53 1.19 -11.27 0.58
N LYS A 54 -0.11 -11.44 0.79
CA LYS A 54 -0.65 -12.07 2.02
C LYS A 54 -0.11 -11.40 3.28
N GLY A 55 0.00 -10.09 3.26
CA GLY A 55 0.44 -9.30 4.41
C GLY A 55 1.94 -9.15 4.54
N LYS A 56 2.71 -9.76 3.65
CA LYS A 56 4.18 -9.68 3.70
C LYS A 56 4.71 -8.76 2.61
N GLN A 57 5.73 -8.01 2.94
CA GLN A 57 6.41 -7.14 1.98
C GLN A 57 7.13 -7.99 0.94
N VAL A 58 6.87 -7.72 -0.34
CA VAL A 58 7.53 -8.43 -1.45
C VAL A 58 7.92 -7.43 -2.52
N GLY A 59 8.84 -7.83 -3.39
CA GLY A 59 9.22 -7.04 -4.54
C GLY A 59 9.98 -5.78 -4.18
N GLU A 60 9.86 -4.78 -5.04
CA GLU A 60 10.57 -3.52 -4.85
C GLU A 60 9.79 -2.57 -3.95
N TRP A 61 10.48 -2.03 -2.97
CA TRP A 61 9.95 -1.00 -2.09
C TRP A 61 10.74 0.27 -2.33
N THR A 62 10.04 1.34 -2.65
CA THR A 62 10.65 2.59 -3.04
C THR A 62 10.34 3.67 -2.02
N THR A 63 11.38 4.42 -1.64
CA THR A 63 11.24 5.60 -0.79
C THR A 63 11.49 6.83 -1.64
N TYR A 64 10.65 7.85 -1.45
CA TYR A 64 10.73 9.08 -2.23
C TYR A 64 11.12 10.26 -1.35
N ASN A 65 11.87 11.20 -1.92
CA ASN A 65 12.20 12.42 -1.19
C ASN A 65 11.00 13.38 -1.24
N LYS A 66 11.14 14.54 -0.62
CA LYS A 66 10.04 15.51 -0.52
C LYS A 66 9.61 16.07 -1.87
N LYS A 67 10.46 15.95 -2.89
CA LYS A 67 10.13 16.39 -4.24
C LYS A 67 9.47 15.31 -5.07
N GLY A 68 9.22 14.15 -4.45
CA GLY A 68 8.60 13.03 -5.16
C GLY A 68 9.54 12.20 -6.00
N LYS A 69 10.83 12.43 -5.88
CA LYS A 69 11.83 11.67 -6.63
C LYS A 69 12.30 10.46 -5.83
N VAL A 70 12.68 9.41 -6.55
CA VAL A 70 13.19 8.19 -5.91
C VAL A 70 14.44 8.50 -5.11
N TYR A 71 14.39 8.15 -3.84
CA TYR A 71 15.50 8.32 -2.92
C TYR A 71 16.22 7.00 -2.68
N LYS A 72 15.46 5.91 -2.56
CA LYS A 72 16.00 4.60 -2.24
C LYS A 72 15.07 3.51 -2.73
N VAL A 73 15.63 2.43 -3.26
CA VAL A 73 14.87 1.24 -3.64
C VAL A 73 15.44 0.05 -2.88
N THR A 74 14.55 -0.71 -2.26
CA THR A 74 14.91 -1.93 -1.52
C THR A 74 14.12 -3.08 -2.10
N CYS A 75 14.78 -4.22 -2.33
CA CYS A 75 14.10 -5.42 -2.82
C CYS A 75 13.81 -6.33 -1.64
N MET A 76 12.55 -6.69 -1.48
CA MET A 76 12.09 -7.63 -0.47
C MET A 76 11.97 -9.01 -1.11
N LYS A 77 12.26 -10.04 -0.35
CA LYS A 77 12.16 -11.40 -0.87
C LYS A 77 10.82 -12.05 -0.53
#